data_8e3c2c80218e221508012991162b8a73
#
_entry.id   8e3c2c80218e221508012991162b8a73
#
_cell.length_a   1.000
_cell.length_b   1.000
_cell.length_c   1.000
_cell.angle_alpha   90.00
_cell.angle_beta   90.00
_cell.angle_gamma   90.00
#
_symmetry.space_group_name_H-M   'P 1'
#
loop_
_entity.id
_entity.type
_entity.pdbx_description
1 polymer ?
#
loop_
_entity_poly.entity_id
_entity_poly.type
_entity_poly.pdbx_seq_one_letter_code
_entity_poly.pdbx_strand_id
1 'polypeptide(L)'
;VSQDVYGAEDLDGHGRWVNTPQYGNVWVPNASEGWAPYRNGRWVWLDWYGWNWVSYDAWGWAPYHYGRWYHDASFGWAWWPGRIGGGYRHYWRPGFVAFVGWGNYGGFRTGIGWGWGNIGWVPLAPFEPCYGWWGPRYGYGRYGGGNVIVNNRTTIINNTNITNIYRNARVNNGITSIGAGDFGRRGINNGNYIRTRS
;
A
#
# COMPACT_ATOMS: atom_id res chain seq x y z
N VAL A 1 -20.03 -8.43 0.53
CA VAL A 1 -19.41 -7.15 0.94
C VAL A 1 -20.49 -6.28 1.55
N SER A 2 -20.16 -5.40 2.49
CA SER A 2 -21.13 -4.43 3.03
C SER A 2 -21.58 -3.46 1.95
N GLN A 3 -22.83 -3.01 2.03
CA GLN A 3 -23.40 -2.00 1.13
C GLN A 3 -22.68 -0.64 1.22
N ASP A 4 -21.90 -0.42 2.29
CA ASP A 4 -21.08 0.78 2.47
C ASP A 4 -19.81 0.80 1.62
N VAL A 5 -19.48 -0.29 0.92
CA VAL A 5 -18.30 -0.40 0.05
C VAL A 5 -18.73 -0.24 -1.39
N TYR A 6 -18.62 0.97 -1.91
CA TYR A 6 -18.94 1.28 -3.29
C TYR A 6 -17.95 0.64 -4.27
N GLY A 7 -18.44 0.13 -5.40
CA GLY A 7 -17.64 -0.51 -6.46
C GLY A 7 -17.23 -1.94 -6.13
N ALA A 8 -17.86 -2.57 -5.13
CA ALA A 8 -17.62 -3.98 -4.84
C ALA A 8 -18.18 -4.92 -5.90
N GLU A 9 -19.16 -4.48 -6.64
CA GLU A 9 -19.76 -5.17 -7.79
C GLU A 9 -18.78 -5.33 -8.96
N ASP A 10 -17.81 -4.43 -9.10
CA ASP A 10 -16.78 -4.49 -10.13
C ASP A 10 -15.77 -5.63 -9.91
N LEU A 11 -15.82 -6.29 -8.75
CA LEU A 11 -14.95 -7.42 -8.44
C LEU A 11 -15.36 -8.72 -9.14
N ASP A 12 -16.62 -8.81 -9.56
CA ASP A 12 -17.16 -10.01 -10.19
C ASP A 12 -16.43 -10.32 -11.51
N GLY A 13 -16.01 -11.58 -11.65
CA GLY A 13 -15.25 -12.03 -12.82
C GLY A 13 -13.74 -11.69 -12.80
N HIS A 14 -13.27 -10.83 -11.88
CA HIS A 14 -11.88 -10.40 -11.80
C HIS A 14 -11.08 -11.10 -10.69
N GLY A 15 -11.72 -11.93 -9.91
CA GLY A 15 -11.10 -12.66 -8.82
C GLY A 15 -12.05 -13.67 -8.20
N ARG A 16 -11.66 -14.20 -7.04
CA ARG A 16 -12.48 -15.16 -6.29
C ARG A 16 -12.52 -14.80 -4.81
N TRP A 17 -13.61 -15.11 -4.17
CA TRP A 17 -13.75 -15.02 -2.73
C TRP A 17 -13.23 -16.28 -2.05
N VAL A 18 -12.43 -16.10 -1.00
CA VAL A 18 -11.85 -17.16 -0.17
C VAL A 18 -12.25 -16.90 1.28
N ASN A 19 -12.78 -17.93 1.94
CA ASN A 19 -13.05 -17.84 3.38
C ASN A 19 -11.80 -18.24 4.16
N THR A 20 -11.34 -17.36 5.04
CA THR A 20 -10.14 -17.58 5.86
C THR A 20 -10.50 -17.56 7.35
N PRO A 21 -9.85 -18.40 8.18
CA PRO A 21 -10.12 -18.42 9.62
C PRO A 21 -9.82 -17.08 10.31
N GLN A 22 -8.82 -16.35 9.80
CA GLN A 22 -8.33 -15.12 10.44
C GLN A 22 -9.17 -13.88 10.09
N TYR A 23 -9.63 -13.77 8.83
CA TYR A 23 -10.26 -12.56 8.31
C TYR A 23 -11.67 -12.78 7.77
N GLY A 24 -12.17 -14.01 7.76
CA GLY A 24 -13.40 -14.37 7.08
C GLY A 24 -13.26 -14.29 5.56
N ASN A 25 -14.26 -13.73 4.88
CA ASN A 25 -14.23 -13.63 3.43
C ASN A 25 -13.27 -12.55 2.95
N VAL A 26 -12.33 -12.95 2.12
CA VAL A 26 -11.34 -12.08 1.43
C VAL A 26 -11.43 -12.31 -0.06
N TRP A 27 -11.10 -11.30 -0.84
CA TRP A 27 -11.10 -11.38 -2.29
C TRP A 27 -9.67 -11.51 -2.83
N VAL A 28 -9.45 -12.48 -3.70
CA VAL A 28 -8.16 -12.77 -4.34
C VAL A 28 -8.28 -12.45 -5.82
N PRO A 29 -7.53 -11.45 -6.34
CA PRO A 29 -7.60 -11.09 -7.76
C PRO A 29 -7.02 -12.18 -8.66
N ASN A 30 -7.53 -12.25 -9.89
CA ASN A 30 -6.92 -13.02 -10.96
C ASN A 30 -5.69 -12.26 -11.49
N ALA A 31 -4.57 -12.38 -10.80
CA ALA A 31 -3.36 -11.63 -11.08
C ALA A 31 -2.22 -12.57 -11.51
N SER A 32 -1.31 -12.04 -12.33
CA SER A 32 -0.09 -12.75 -12.74
C SER A 32 0.90 -12.89 -11.58
N GLU A 33 1.82 -13.83 -11.71
CA GLU A 33 2.91 -13.98 -10.76
C GLU A 33 3.72 -12.68 -10.61
N GLY A 34 4.07 -12.36 -9.38
CA GLY A 34 4.80 -11.12 -9.07
C GLY A 34 3.95 -9.86 -9.02
N TRP A 35 2.65 -9.95 -9.24
CA TRP A 35 1.72 -8.85 -9.05
C TRP A 35 1.64 -8.44 -7.57
N ALA A 36 1.44 -7.16 -7.34
CA ALA A 36 1.09 -6.63 -6.01
C ALA A 36 0.16 -5.42 -6.16
N PRO A 37 -0.63 -5.10 -5.14
CA PRO A 37 -1.55 -3.96 -5.20
C PRO A 37 -0.80 -2.62 -5.31
N TYR A 38 -1.46 -1.61 -5.87
CA TYR A 38 -0.94 -0.26 -6.13
C TYR A 38 0.25 -0.23 -7.12
N ARG A 39 0.21 -1.07 -8.17
CA ARG A 39 1.24 -1.14 -9.23
C ARG A 39 0.73 -0.94 -10.65
N ASN A 40 -0.57 -0.75 -10.81
CA ASN A 40 -1.19 -0.44 -12.10
C ASN A 40 -2.11 0.75 -11.93
N GLY A 41 -1.57 1.96 -12.06
CA GLY A 41 -2.32 3.18 -11.81
C GLY A 41 -1.41 4.40 -11.64
N ARG A 42 -1.89 5.42 -10.97
CA ARG A 42 -1.10 6.62 -10.67
C ARG A 42 -1.56 7.30 -9.38
N TRP A 43 -0.65 8.03 -8.75
CA TRP A 43 -0.96 8.95 -7.68
C TRP A 43 -1.34 10.31 -8.26
N VAL A 44 -2.47 10.87 -7.79
CA VAL A 44 -2.98 12.19 -8.18
C VAL A 44 -3.19 13.01 -6.94
N TRP A 45 -2.75 14.26 -6.94
CA TRP A 45 -3.04 15.17 -5.84
C TRP A 45 -4.46 15.69 -5.90
N LEU A 46 -5.16 15.59 -4.79
CA LEU A 46 -6.48 16.18 -4.58
C LEU A 46 -6.39 17.13 -3.39
N ASP A 47 -6.78 18.39 -3.55
CA ASP A 47 -6.54 19.46 -2.58
C ASP A 47 -7.05 19.16 -1.15
N TRP A 48 -8.20 18.48 -1.03
CA TRP A 48 -8.79 18.16 0.28
C TRP A 48 -8.35 16.81 0.85
N TYR A 49 -7.84 15.91 -0.01
CA TYR A 49 -7.56 14.51 0.36
C TYR A 49 -6.08 14.14 0.29
N GLY A 50 -5.27 14.97 -0.37
CA GLY A 50 -3.88 14.68 -0.64
C GLY A 50 -3.69 13.67 -1.78
N TRP A 51 -2.69 12.83 -1.69
CA TRP A 51 -2.37 11.84 -2.71
C TRP A 51 -3.41 10.74 -2.78
N ASN A 52 -4.09 10.66 -3.91
CA ASN A 52 -5.15 9.71 -4.23
C ASN A 52 -4.66 8.71 -5.28
N TRP A 53 -4.90 7.43 -5.04
CA TRP A 53 -4.61 6.40 -6.03
C TRP A 53 -5.71 6.33 -7.08
N VAL A 54 -5.34 6.39 -8.34
CA VAL A 54 -6.22 6.15 -9.48
C VAL A 54 -5.76 4.88 -10.16
N SER A 55 -6.52 3.80 -9.99
CA SER A 55 -6.23 2.49 -10.57
C SER A 55 -6.54 2.47 -12.08
N TYR A 56 -5.75 1.70 -12.82
CA TYR A 56 -6.05 1.32 -14.20
C TYR A 56 -6.70 -0.07 -14.29
N ASP A 57 -6.80 -0.79 -13.17
CA ASP A 57 -7.56 -2.03 -13.08
C ASP A 57 -9.06 -1.69 -13.07
N ALA A 58 -9.87 -2.36 -13.92
CA ALA A 58 -11.31 -2.09 -14.02
C ALA A 58 -12.06 -2.31 -12.69
N TRP A 59 -11.55 -3.22 -11.84
CA TRP A 59 -12.06 -3.55 -10.51
C TRP A 59 -11.45 -2.72 -9.38
N GLY A 60 -10.56 -1.78 -9.72
CA GLY A 60 -9.65 -1.18 -8.75
C GLY A 60 -10.25 -0.12 -7.83
N TRP A 61 -11.55 0.21 -7.91
CA TRP A 61 -12.09 1.24 -7.02
C TRP A 61 -12.18 0.73 -5.57
N ALA A 62 -12.98 -0.28 -5.30
CA ALA A 62 -13.23 -0.75 -3.94
C ALA A 62 -11.94 -1.21 -3.22
N PRO A 63 -11.09 -2.09 -3.79
CA PRO A 63 -9.95 -2.62 -3.07
C PRO A 63 -8.84 -1.62 -2.78
N TYR A 64 -8.82 -0.49 -3.47
CA TYR A 64 -7.80 0.54 -3.24
C TYR A 64 -8.28 1.68 -2.33
N HIS A 65 -9.61 1.83 -2.16
CA HIS A 65 -10.19 2.91 -1.37
C HIS A 65 -10.92 2.45 -0.11
N TYR A 66 -11.04 1.12 0.07
CA TYR A 66 -11.63 0.50 1.25
C TYR A 66 -10.81 -0.71 1.69
N GLY A 67 -11.01 -1.15 2.93
CA GLY A 67 -10.41 -2.37 3.43
C GLY A 67 -8.88 -2.34 3.53
N ARG A 68 -8.27 -3.50 3.37
CA ARG A 68 -6.82 -3.71 3.52
C ARG A 68 -6.33 -4.84 2.62
N TRP A 69 -5.05 -4.81 2.31
CA TRP A 69 -4.38 -5.86 1.56
C TRP A 69 -3.44 -6.67 2.46
N TYR A 70 -3.34 -7.96 2.23
CA TYR A 70 -2.31 -8.80 2.83
C TYR A 70 -1.87 -9.88 1.87
N HIS A 71 -0.70 -10.44 2.11
CA HIS A 71 -0.15 -11.53 1.32
C HIS A 71 -0.23 -12.84 2.11
N ASP A 72 -0.81 -13.85 1.49
CA ASP A 72 -0.89 -15.21 2.01
C ASP A 72 0.01 -16.14 1.18
N ALA A 73 0.65 -17.11 1.85
CA ALA A 73 1.55 -18.04 1.19
C ALA A 73 0.85 -19.00 0.20
N SER A 74 -0.44 -19.26 0.41
CA SER A 74 -1.21 -20.22 -0.37
C SER A 74 -1.86 -19.64 -1.61
N PHE A 75 -2.27 -18.36 -1.57
CA PHE A 75 -3.02 -17.73 -2.66
C PHE A 75 -2.52 -16.32 -3.04
N GLY A 76 -1.44 -15.85 -2.45
CA GLY A 76 -0.85 -14.56 -2.79
C GLY A 76 -1.58 -13.37 -2.16
N TRP A 77 -1.66 -12.26 -2.89
CA TRP A 77 -2.31 -11.05 -2.42
C TRP A 77 -3.82 -11.21 -2.33
N ALA A 78 -4.39 -10.81 -1.20
CA ALA A 78 -5.82 -10.81 -0.95
C ALA A 78 -6.27 -9.47 -0.34
N TRP A 79 -7.43 -9.04 -0.74
CA TRP A 79 -8.11 -7.89 -0.19
C TRP A 79 -9.12 -8.31 0.88
N TRP A 80 -8.96 -7.74 2.05
CA TRP A 80 -9.92 -7.87 3.16
C TRP A 80 -10.81 -6.61 3.20
N PRO A 81 -12.11 -6.72 2.90
CA PRO A 81 -13.01 -5.56 2.88
C PRO A 81 -13.23 -4.93 4.25
N GLY A 82 -12.93 -5.65 5.33
CA GLY A 82 -13.24 -5.28 6.71
C GLY A 82 -14.26 -6.21 7.33
N ARG A 83 -14.61 -5.95 8.59
CA ARG A 83 -15.63 -6.73 9.29
C ARG A 83 -17.02 -6.41 8.76
N ILE A 84 -17.89 -7.41 8.68
CA ILE A 84 -19.30 -7.24 8.37
C ILE A 84 -20.07 -7.28 9.69
N GLY A 85 -20.88 -6.25 9.97
CA GLY A 85 -21.67 -6.15 11.20
C GLY A 85 -20.90 -5.60 12.40
N GLY A 86 -21.52 -5.64 13.60
CA GLY A 86 -20.89 -5.19 14.85
C GLY A 86 -20.59 -3.69 14.94
N GLY A 87 -21.30 -2.85 14.17
CA GLY A 87 -21.07 -1.40 14.17
C GLY A 87 -19.81 -0.95 13.41
N TYR A 88 -19.12 -1.87 12.74
CA TYR A 88 -17.98 -1.51 11.91
C TYR A 88 -18.46 -0.71 10.68
N ARG A 89 -17.93 0.52 10.54
CA ARG A 89 -18.19 1.36 9.37
C ARG A 89 -17.02 1.29 8.41
N HIS A 90 -17.30 0.98 7.17
CA HIS A 90 -16.34 1.10 6.10
C HIS A 90 -16.21 2.58 5.74
N TYR A 91 -15.00 3.07 5.69
CA TYR A 91 -14.73 4.45 5.32
C TYR A 91 -13.78 4.51 4.12
N TRP A 92 -14.09 5.41 3.24
CA TRP A 92 -13.27 5.69 2.08
C TRP A 92 -11.97 6.42 2.46
N ARG A 93 -10.91 6.09 1.75
CA ARG A 93 -9.65 6.84 1.80
C ARG A 93 -9.03 6.97 0.42
N PRO A 94 -8.16 8.01 0.18
CA PRO A 94 -7.42 8.20 -1.07
C PRO A 94 -6.55 7.00 -1.44
N GLY A 95 -6.13 6.22 -0.46
CA GLY A 95 -5.39 4.97 -0.59
C GLY A 95 -5.01 4.44 0.79
N PHE A 96 -4.99 3.12 0.93
CA PHE A 96 -4.59 2.45 2.16
C PHE A 96 -3.14 1.96 2.07
N VAL A 97 -2.22 2.92 2.03
CA VAL A 97 -0.79 2.68 1.98
C VAL A 97 -0.04 3.46 3.06
N ALA A 98 1.12 2.96 3.44
CA ALA A 98 2.13 3.75 4.13
C ALA A 98 3.12 4.29 3.11
N PHE A 99 3.25 5.59 3.00
CA PHE A 99 4.28 6.21 2.18
C PHE A 99 5.63 6.14 2.88
N VAL A 100 6.65 5.96 2.09
CA VAL A 100 8.03 5.83 2.52
C VAL A 100 8.94 6.55 1.53
N GLY A 101 10.04 7.10 2.01
CA GLY A 101 10.99 7.80 1.15
C GLY A 101 12.42 7.59 1.57
N TRP A 102 13.35 7.70 0.63
CA TRP A 102 14.78 7.67 0.87
C TRP A 102 15.53 8.59 -0.09
N GLY A 103 16.63 9.15 0.40
CA GLY A 103 17.48 10.07 -0.36
C GLY A 103 18.80 9.44 -0.75
N ASN A 104 19.60 10.20 -1.51
CA ASN A 104 20.93 9.79 -2.01
C ASN A 104 21.96 9.60 -0.91
N TYR A 105 21.73 10.15 0.28
CA TYR A 105 22.69 10.10 1.42
C TYR A 105 22.37 9.01 2.44
N GLY A 106 21.51 8.05 2.09
CA GLY A 106 21.07 7.02 3.01
C GLY A 106 20.07 7.56 4.04
N GLY A 107 19.11 6.78 4.35
CA GLY A 107 18.04 7.10 5.30
C GLY A 107 16.68 6.86 4.69
N PHE A 108 15.89 6.13 5.45
CA PHE A 108 14.53 5.79 5.08
C PHE A 108 13.59 6.42 6.10
N ARG A 109 12.53 7.09 5.66
CA ARG A 109 11.53 7.69 6.54
C ARG A 109 10.13 7.37 6.07
N THR A 110 9.19 7.40 6.98
CA THR A 110 7.76 7.31 6.69
C THR A 110 7.23 8.69 6.27
N GLY A 111 6.31 8.69 5.32
CA GLY A 111 5.73 9.90 4.72
C GLY A 111 6.50 10.40 3.50
N ILE A 112 5.92 11.38 2.82
CA ILE A 112 6.53 12.08 1.68
C ILE A 112 7.15 13.38 2.21
N GLY A 113 8.41 13.63 1.88
CA GLY A 113 9.12 14.82 2.33
C GLY A 113 9.99 15.43 1.24
N TRP A 114 10.48 16.64 1.49
CA TRP A 114 11.40 17.34 0.60
C TRP A 114 12.79 16.67 0.58
N GLY A 115 13.42 16.66 -0.60
CA GLY A 115 14.79 16.13 -0.76
C GLY A 115 14.86 14.62 -0.90
N TRP A 116 13.73 13.93 -1.07
CA TRP A 116 13.72 12.51 -1.38
C TRP A 116 14.14 12.24 -2.82
N GLY A 117 15.05 11.30 -3.02
CA GLY A 117 15.40 10.78 -4.34
C GLY A 117 14.38 9.79 -4.87
N ASN A 118 13.76 9.04 -3.96
CA ASN A 118 12.75 8.03 -4.25
C ASN A 118 11.58 8.12 -3.29
N ILE A 119 10.39 7.84 -3.80
CA ILE A 119 9.16 7.72 -3.03
C ILE A 119 8.61 6.32 -3.26
N GLY A 120 8.27 5.64 -2.18
CA GLY A 120 7.67 4.33 -2.19
C GLY A 120 6.40 4.28 -1.36
N TRP A 121 5.72 3.15 -1.44
CA TRP A 121 4.54 2.86 -0.64
C TRP A 121 4.40 1.37 -0.37
N VAL A 122 3.81 1.08 0.77
CA VAL A 122 3.49 -0.27 1.25
C VAL A 122 1.98 -0.36 1.41
N PRO A 123 1.29 -1.32 0.78
CA PRO A 123 -0.11 -1.58 1.06
C PRO A 123 -0.29 -1.92 2.54
N LEU A 124 -1.28 -1.31 3.19
CA LEU A 124 -1.55 -1.57 4.61
C LEU A 124 -2.26 -2.91 4.80
N ALA A 125 -1.78 -3.71 5.75
CA ALA A 125 -2.39 -4.94 6.18
C ALA A 125 -3.58 -4.69 7.14
N PRO A 126 -4.46 -5.70 7.36
CA PRO A 126 -5.54 -5.60 8.34
C PRO A 126 -5.03 -5.14 9.70
N PHE A 127 -5.75 -4.19 10.31
CA PHE A 127 -5.47 -3.56 11.61
C PHE A 127 -4.26 -2.64 11.67
N GLU A 128 -3.52 -2.44 10.59
CA GLU A 128 -2.46 -1.44 10.56
C GLU A 128 -3.01 -0.02 10.53
N PRO A 129 -2.40 0.91 11.29
CA PRO A 129 -2.82 2.31 11.28
C PRO A 129 -2.58 2.96 9.92
N CYS A 130 -3.56 3.74 9.45
CA CYS A 130 -3.44 4.52 8.22
C CYS A 130 -3.20 5.97 8.57
N TYR A 131 -2.00 6.45 8.27
CA TYR A 131 -1.63 7.86 8.40
C TYR A 131 -1.84 8.60 7.09
N GLY A 132 -1.85 9.93 7.14
CA GLY A 132 -1.80 10.74 5.93
C GLY A 132 -0.47 10.58 5.17
N TRP A 133 -0.39 11.18 3.98
CA TRP A 133 0.83 11.12 3.14
C TRP A 133 2.09 11.69 3.83
N TRP A 134 1.93 12.51 4.85
CA TRP A 134 3.03 13.05 5.68
C TRP A 134 3.58 12.04 6.71
N GLY A 135 2.93 10.88 6.89
CA GLY A 135 3.33 9.86 7.84
C GLY A 135 2.96 10.18 9.31
N PRO A 136 3.38 9.34 10.26
CA PRO A 136 2.98 9.42 11.67
C PRO A 136 3.51 10.65 12.44
N ARG A 137 4.38 11.47 11.83
CA ARG A 137 5.08 12.56 12.53
C ARG A 137 4.15 13.73 12.93
N TYR A 138 2.99 13.85 12.30
CA TYR A 138 2.00 14.91 12.55
C TYR A 138 0.72 14.42 13.23
N GLY A 139 0.61 13.15 13.52
CA GLY A 139 -0.54 12.57 14.21
C GLY A 139 -0.11 11.91 15.51
N TYR A 140 -0.33 12.55 16.64
CA TYR A 140 -0.31 12.02 18.00
C TYR A 140 0.48 10.71 18.21
N GLY A 141 1.71 10.82 18.71
CA GLY A 141 2.48 9.69 19.22
C GLY A 141 3.97 9.80 18.91
N ARG A 142 4.76 10.02 19.95
CA ARG A 142 6.21 9.86 19.94
C ARG A 142 6.55 8.43 19.56
N TYR A 143 6.71 8.14 18.28
CA TYR A 143 7.45 6.96 17.87
C TYR A 143 8.83 7.41 17.42
N GLY A 144 9.83 7.00 18.17
CA GLY A 144 11.23 7.33 17.96
C GLY A 144 11.65 7.08 16.51
N GLY A 145 12.22 8.10 15.90
CA GLY A 145 12.83 7.99 14.58
C GLY A 145 14.07 7.09 14.67
N GLY A 146 13.93 5.84 14.28
CA GLY A 146 15.05 4.98 13.97
C GLY A 146 15.61 5.36 12.60
N ASN A 147 16.89 5.65 12.51
CA ASN A 147 17.60 5.86 11.26
C ASN A 147 17.71 4.54 10.49
N VAL A 148 17.30 4.57 9.23
CA VAL A 148 17.42 3.46 8.31
C VAL A 148 18.58 3.71 7.39
N ILE A 149 19.54 2.81 7.38
CA ILE A 149 20.70 2.87 6.49
C ILE A 149 20.38 2.09 5.22
N VAL A 150 20.40 2.75 4.08
CA VAL A 150 20.25 2.11 2.75
C VAL A 150 21.64 2.01 2.13
N ASN A 151 22.15 0.81 1.96
CA ASN A 151 23.40 0.58 1.24
C ASN A 151 23.15 0.56 -0.26
N ASN A 152 23.85 1.45 -0.98
CA ASN A 152 23.74 1.68 -2.42
C ASN A 152 24.24 0.48 -3.22
N ARG A 153 23.36 -0.16 -3.92
CA ARG A 153 23.41 -0.91 -5.21
C ARG A 153 22.38 -2.02 -5.31
N THR A 154 21.86 -2.45 -4.22
CA THR A 154 20.60 -3.19 -4.09
C THR A 154 19.93 -2.52 -2.93
N THR A 155 18.72 -2.02 -3.07
CA THR A 155 18.00 -1.44 -1.95
C THR A 155 17.64 -2.56 -0.99
N ILE A 156 18.61 -3.00 -0.20
CA ILE A 156 18.40 -3.89 0.93
C ILE A 156 17.81 -2.97 1.99
N ILE A 157 16.52 -3.07 2.19
CA ILE A 157 15.86 -2.43 3.32
C ILE A 157 16.24 -3.25 4.56
N ASN A 158 17.47 -3.12 5.00
CA ASN A 158 17.92 -3.59 6.30
C ASN A 158 17.33 -2.65 7.35
N ASN A 159 15.98 -2.59 7.39
CA ASN A 159 15.36 -1.79 8.39
C ASN A 159 14.32 -2.56 9.16
N THR A 160 14.78 -3.02 10.29
CA THR A 160 13.97 -3.58 11.36
C THR A 160 12.72 -2.75 11.69
N ASN A 161 12.73 -1.45 11.45
CA ASN A 161 11.62 -0.59 11.85
C ASN A 161 10.41 -0.66 10.88
N ILE A 162 10.61 -0.63 9.55
CA ILE A 162 9.49 -0.67 8.61
C ILE A 162 8.89 -2.05 8.50
N THR A 163 9.73 -3.07 8.40
CA THR A 163 9.29 -4.46 8.43
C THR A 163 8.67 -4.85 9.77
N ASN A 164 9.00 -4.18 10.87
CA ASN A 164 8.36 -4.39 12.17
C ASN A 164 7.02 -3.64 12.28
N ILE A 165 6.88 -2.49 11.59
CA ILE A 165 5.67 -1.69 11.61
C ILE A 165 4.64 -2.22 10.61
N TYR A 166 5.07 -2.52 9.37
CA TYR A 166 4.18 -2.91 8.27
C TYR A 166 4.47 -4.34 7.81
N ARG A 167 3.48 -5.23 8.01
CA ARG A 167 3.60 -6.65 7.67
C ARG A 167 3.90 -6.88 6.18
N ASN A 168 3.26 -6.12 5.31
CA ASN A 168 3.45 -6.25 3.87
C ASN A 168 4.83 -5.77 3.39
N ALA A 169 5.56 -5.02 4.20
CA ALA A 169 6.95 -4.67 3.89
C ALA A 169 7.91 -5.87 3.96
N ARG A 170 7.50 -6.96 4.64
CA ARG A 170 8.25 -8.24 4.72
C ARG A 170 8.02 -9.14 3.50
N VAL A 171 6.99 -8.85 2.73
CA VAL A 171 6.68 -9.60 1.50
C VAL A 171 7.71 -9.25 0.45
N ASN A 172 8.25 -10.24 -0.24
CA ASN A 172 9.14 -9.99 -1.37
C ASN A 172 8.42 -9.11 -2.40
N ASN A 173 9.03 -8.00 -2.78
CA ASN A 173 8.40 -6.96 -3.59
C ASN A 173 7.13 -6.33 -2.97
N GLY A 174 6.95 -6.35 -1.65
CA GLY A 174 5.81 -5.73 -0.97
C GLY A 174 5.84 -4.20 -0.96
N ILE A 175 7.01 -3.60 -1.22
CA ILE A 175 7.19 -2.16 -1.35
C ILE A 175 7.32 -1.81 -2.84
N THR A 176 6.52 -0.87 -3.29
CA THR A 176 6.64 -0.29 -4.63
C THR A 176 7.26 1.09 -4.53
N SER A 177 8.17 1.45 -5.42
CA SER A 177 8.79 2.76 -5.42
C SER A 177 9.12 3.28 -6.81
N ILE A 178 9.22 4.60 -6.92
CA ILE A 178 9.63 5.31 -8.14
C ILE A 178 10.52 6.49 -7.76
N GLY A 179 11.21 7.05 -8.75
CA GLY A 179 11.92 8.31 -8.56
C GLY A 179 10.96 9.43 -8.13
N ALA A 180 11.40 10.28 -7.20
CA ALA A 180 10.58 11.37 -6.68
C ALA A 180 10.12 12.35 -7.78
N GLY A 181 10.91 12.51 -8.85
CA GLY A 181 10.55 13.36 -10.00
C GLY A 181 9.41 12.79 -10.85
N ASP A 182 9.16 11.49 -10.78
CA ASP A 182 8.08 10.80 -11.51
C ASP A 182 6.81 10.65 -10.68
N PHE A 183 6.92 10.77 -9.35
CA PHE A 183 5.78 10.61 -8.45
C PHE A 183 4.70 11.68 -8.71
N GLY A 184 3.47 11.24 -8.91
CA GLY A 184 2.33 12.09 -9.26
C GLY A 184 2.31 12.58 -10.72
N ARG A 185 3.36 12.31 -11.50
CA ARG A 185 3.47 12.76 -12.91
C ARG A 185 3.28 11.63 -13.91
N ARG A 186 3.74 10.43 -13.57
CA ARG A 186 3.67 9.26 -14.44
C ARG A 186 2.76 8.18 -13.88
N GLY A 187 2.09 7.48 -14.78
CA GLY A 187 1.41 6.23 -14.46
C GLY A 187 2.43 5.15 -14.12
N ILE A 188 2.05 4.25 -13.24
CA ILE A 188 2.83 3.10 -12.82
C ILE A 188 2.22 1.87 -13.47
N ASN A 189 3.06 1.07 -14.10
CA ASN A 189 2.70 -0.19 -14.71
C ASN A 189 3.81 -1.22 -14.46
N ASN A 190 3.64 -2.43 -14.95
CA ASN A 190 4.52 -3.57 -14.67
C ASN A 190 6.00 -3.39 -15.05
N GLY A 191 6.43 -2.28 -15.63
CA GLY A 191 7.81 -2.07 -16.09
C GLY A 191 8.54 -0.86 -15.52
N ASN A 192 7.86 0.11 -14.93
CA ASN A 192 8.45 1.41 -14.60
C ASN A 192 8.56 1.74 -13.11
N TYR A 193 8.58 0.76 -12.25
CA TYR A 193 8.81 0.93 -10.82
C TYR A 193 10.11 0.24 -10.38
N ILE A 194 10.69 0.75 -9.30
CA ILE A 194 11.88 0.18 -8.68
C ILE A 194 11.44 -0.97 -7.77
N ARG A 195 11.95 -2.17 -8.05
CA ARG A 195 11.71 -3.35 -7.20
C ARG A 195 12.57 -3.25 -5.97
N THR A 196 11.98 -3.35 -4.82
CA THR A 196 12.69 -3.47 -3.56
C THR A 196 12.87 -4.94 -3.21
N ARG A 197 14.09 -5.34 -2.85
CA ARG A 197 14.36 -6.66 -2.28
C ARG A 197 14.46 -6.52 -0.76
N SER A 198 13.71 -7.32 -0.05
CA SER A 198 13.81 -7.52 1.40
C SER A 198 14.94 -8.48 1.72
#